data_859647a67fb6a2e3423f65310fc3e81f
#
_entry.id   859647a67fb6a2e3423f65310fc3e81f
#
_cell.length_a   1.000
_cell.length_b   1.000
_cell.length_c   1.000
_cell.angle_alpha   90.00
_cell.angle_beta   90.00
_cell.angle_gamma   90.00
#
_symmetry.space_group_name_H-M   'P 1'
#
loop_
_entity.id
_entity.type
_entity.pdbx_description
1 polymer ?
#
loop_
_entity_poly.entity_id
_entity_poly.type
_entity_poly.pdbx_seq_one_letter_code
_entity_poly.pdbx_strand_id
1 'polypeptide(L)'
;MKDKSWIIILIMGIALAISLGYSIVVSQKTKNVGESTVTTTSIIEMKASTVTIKNTLTGTGNVEYKEKESLIDTDSEDKENVNETENNSENVEKTYQITLAIEDKNLEKAKENQDVEILIKKDEETLNYVGKVIKINKDINNKSTLNVEITNPDERLEENMQANCTVIIEKAENVVGIPVEAIQKDEEGKDYVDVVQGDGSAKQVYITTGISDDYYVEITYGLNVGDSVQIVKSTTTVVNKNKDKNLVGKM
;
A
#
# COMPACT_ATOMS: atom_id res chain seq x y z
N MET A 1 4.94 2.02 32.46
CA MET A 1 4.25 2.25 31.18
C MET A 1 5.27 1.99 30.10
N LYS A 2 5.12 0.91 29.32
CA LYS A 2 6.09 0.51 28.30
C LYS A 2 5.62 1.10 26.96
N ASP A 3 6.46 1.98 26.43
CA ASP A 3 6.23 2.68 25.19
C ASP A 3 6.02 1.72 24.00
N LYS A 4 4.87 1.84 23.34
CA LYS A 4 4.53 1.11 22.11
C LYS A 4 5.22 1.70 20.85
N SER A 5 6.21 2.53 21.05
CA SER A 5 7.02 3.19 20.01
C SER A 5 7.79 2.20 19.13
N TRP A 6 7.99 0.98 19.58
CA TRP A 6 8.73 -0.08 18.86
C TRP A 6 7.97 -0.69 17.68
N ILE A 7 6.64 -0.55 17.63
CA ILE A 7 5.81 -1.08 16.55
C ILE A 7 6.01 -0.26 15.26
N ILE A 8 6.18 1.07 15.39
CA ILE A 8 6.47 1.96 14.26
C ILE A 8 7.87 1.69 13.70
N ILE A 9 8.83 1.37 14.57
CA ILE A 9 10.20 1.00 14.18
C ILE A 9 10.21 -0.35 13.46
N LEU A 10 9.31 -1.27 13.77
CA LEU A 10 9.20 -2.58 13.13
C LEU A 10 8.63 -2.47 11.71
N ILE A 11 7.74 -1.52 11.43
CA ILE A 11 7.20 -1.25 10.09
C ILE A 11 8.26 -0.58 9.21
N MET A 12 9.14 0.28 9.77
CA MET A 12 10.26 0.89 9.04
C MET A 12 11.51 -0.01 8.98
N GLY A 13 11.66 -0.97 9.91
CA GLY A 13 12.84 -1.84 10.00
C GLY A 13 12.89 -2.99 8.99
N ILE A 14 11.75 -3.36 8.39
CA ILE A 14 11.69 -4.44 7.39
C ILE A 14 12.20 -3.98 6.01
N ALA A 15 12.29 -2.66 5.77
CA ALA A 15 12.83 -2.10 4.52
C ALA A 15 14.37 -2.11 4.43
N LEU A 16 15.09 -2.56 5.46
CA LEU A 16 16.56 -2.45 5.56
C LEU A 16 17.31 -3.79 5.73
N ALA A 17 16.76 -4.88 5.20
CA ALA A 17 17.56 -6.07 4.92
C ALA A 17 18.19 -5.95 3.52
N ILE A 18 18.96 -4.89 3.31
CA ILE A 18 19.88 -4.80 2.17
C ILE A 18 21.02 -5.76 2.47
N SER A 19 20.88 -7.01 2.01
CA SER A 19 22.06 -7.86 1.86
C SER A 19 22.93 -7.21 0.79
N LEU A 20 24.21 -6.99 1.10
CA LEU A 20 25.23 -6.47 0.22
C LEU A 20 25.11 -7.08 -1.18
N GLY A 21 24.44 -6.34 -2.10
CA GLY A 21 24.32 -6.75 -3.49
C GLY A 21 25.63 -6.52 -4.21
N TYR A 22 26.19 -7.56 -4.79
CA TYR A 22 27.28 -7.42 -5.74
C TYR A 22 26.73 -6.80 -7.03
N SER A 23 27.23 -5.63 -7.41
CA SER A 23 26.92 -4.98 -8.67
C SER A 23 27.95 -5.35 -9.71
N ILE A 24 27.58 -6.10 -10.76
CA ILE A 24 28.40 -6.35 -11.93
C ILE A 24 27.98 -5.34 -13.00
N VAL A 25 28.91 -4.46 -13.39
CA VAL A 25 28.68 -3.49 -14.49
C VAL A 25 29.25 -4.07 -15.79
N VAL A 26 28.39 -4.39 -16.74
CA VAL A 26 28.78 -4.79 -18.11
C VAL A 26 28.47 -3.64 -19.06
N SER A 27 29.51 -3.07 -19.70
CA SER A 27 29.37 -2.00 -20.69
C SER A 27 29.47 -2.56 -22.11
N GLN A 28 28.41 -2.47 -22.90
CA GLN A 28 28.43 -2.77 -24.34
C GLN A 28 28.40 -1.50 -25.17
N LYS A 29 29.25 -1.42 -26.18
CA LYS A 29 29.40 -0.26 -27.05
C LYS A 29 28.93 -0.60 -28.49
N THR A 30 27.79 -0.07 -28.88
CA THR A 30 27.32 -0.12 -30.27
C THR A 30 27.67 1.18 -30.99
N LYS A 31 28.31 1.06 -32.20
CA LYS A 31 28.68 2.19 -33.02
C LYS A 31 27.60 2.45 -34.08
N ASN A 32 26.88 3.57 -33.94
CA ASN A 32 26.21 4.20 -35.09
C ASN A 32 26.71 5.65 -35.24
N VAL A 33 26.82 6.10 -36.51
CA VAL A 33 27.49 7.34 -36.92
C VAL A 33 26.76 8.55 -36.31
N GLY A 34 27.39 9.24 -35.32
CA GLY A 34 26.96 10.54 -34.80
C GLY A 34 26.50 10.53 -33.33
N GLU A 35 25.92 9.48 -32.85
CA GLU A 35 25.51 9.31 -31.44
C GLU A 35 26.04 7.99 -30.90
N SER A 36 26.73 8.00 -29.76
CA SER A 36 27.08 6.77 -29.08
C SER A 36 26.16 6.60 -27.86
N THR A 37 25.41 5.52 -27.85
CA THR A 37 24.65 5.09 -26.68
C THR A 37 25.53 4.22 -25.81
N VAL A 38 25.58 4.52 -24.53
CA VAL A 38 26.21 3.66 -23.51
C VAL A 38 25.08 3.05 -22.70
N THR A 39 24.89 1.73 -22.82
CA THR A 39 23.97 1.00 -21.97
C THR A 39 24.76 0.38 -20.82
N THR A 40 24.42 0.75 -19.61
CA THR A 40 24.98 0.17 -18.37
C THR A 40 23.91 -0.76 -17.80
N THR A 41 24.26 -2.03 -17.65
CA THR A 41 23.40 -3.02 -17.00
C THR A 41 23.93 -3.29 -15.60
N SER A 42 23.10 -3.12 -14.59
CA SER A 42 23.39 -3.50 -13.20
C SER A 42 22.50 -4.68 -12.81
N ILE A 43 23.09 -5.65 -12.13
CA ILE A 43 22.38 -6.80 -11.58
C ILE A 43 22.38 -6.64 -10.05
N ILE A 44 21.20 -6.70 -9.46
CA ILE A 44 21.00 -6.64 -8.01
C ILE A 44 20.41 -7.98 -7.59
N GLU A 45 20.96 -8.58 -6.55
CA GLU A 45 20.42 -9.81 -5.96
C GLU A 45 19.56 -9.46 -4.74
N MET A 46 18.37 -10.04 -4.68
CA MET A 46 17.44 -9.90 -3.57
C MET A 46 16.94 -11.28 -3.16
N LYS A 47 16.78 -11.50 -1.84
CA LYS A 47 16.23 -12.75 -1.34
C LYS A 47 14.72 -12.72 -1.24
N ALA A 48 14.08 -13.78 -1.69
CA ALA A 48 12.69 -14.03 -1.37
C ALA A 48 12.53 -14.16 0.15
N SER A 49 11.64 -13.40 0.72
CA SER A 49 11.45 -13.31 2.17
C SER A 49 9.97 -13.42 2.54
N THR A 50 9.72 -13.71 3.81
CA THR A 50 8.36 -13.64 4.34
C THR A 50 7.97 -12.17 4.49
N VAL A 51 6.88 -11.78 3.84
CA VAL A 51 6.36 -10.41 3.83
C VAL A 51 4.86 -10.38 4.12
N THR A 52 4.39 -9.20 4.50
CA THR A 52 2.96 -8.86 4.48
C THR A 52 2.73 -7.87 3.35
N ILE A 53 1.86 -8.21 2.42
CA ILE A 53 1.49 -7.38 1.27
C ILE A 53 0.08 -6.87 1.48
N LYS A 54 -0.13 -5.58 1.28
CA LYS A 54 -1.44 -4.94 1.39
C LYS A 54 -1.73 -4.15 0.12
N ASN A 55 -2.80 -4.48 -0.56
CA ASN A 55 -3.38 -3.62 -1.58
C ASN A 55 -4.33 -2.66 -0.89
N THR A 56 -4.06 -1.36 -0.97
CA THR A 56 -4.76 -0.35 -0.19
C THR A 56 -5.33 0.76 -1.06
N LEU A 57 -6.32 1.44 -0.51
CA LEU A 57 -6.90 2.66 -1.04
C LEU A 57 -6.80 3.75 0.01
N THR A 58 -6.17 4.87 -0.30
CA THR A 58 -6.01 5.98 0.63
C THR A 58 -6.98 7.11 0.32
N GLY A 59 -7.42 7.78 1.36
CA GLY A 59 -8.26 8.97 1.27
C GLY A 59 -8.16 9.83 2.52
N THR A 60 -8.65 11.05 2.42
CA THR A 60 -8.74 11.98 3.54
C THR A 60 -10.19 12.38 3.78
N GLY A 61 -10.54 12.61 5.04
CA GLY A 61 -11.85 13.10 5.44
C GLY A 61 -11.79 13.73 6.81
N ASN A 62 -12.89 14.29 7.25
CA ASN A 62 -13.00 14.84 8.60
C ASN A 62 -13.81 13.88 9.46
N VAL A 63 -13.47 13.85 10.74
CA VAL A 63 -14.23 13.12 11.75
C VAL A 63 -15.59 13.79 11.94
N GLU A 64 -16.65 13.04 11.80
CA GLU A 64 -18.04 13.46 12.02
C GLU A 64 -18.61 12.65 13.17
N TYR A 65 -19.38 13.30 14.00
CA TYR A 65 -20.15 12.66 15.03
C TYR A 65 -21.54 12.26 14.49
N LYS A 66 -21.94 11.02 14.73
CA LYS A 66 -23.28 10.51 14.40
C LYS A 66 -23.93 9.91 15.63
N GLU A 67 -25.17 10.25 15.86
CA GLU A 67 -26.01 9.53 16.82
C GLU A 67 -26.56 8.28 16.13
N LYS A 68 -26.40 7.13 16.77
CA LYS A 68 -26.97 5.89 16.25
C LYS A 68 -28.47 5.95 16.52
N GLU A 69 -29.29 6.09 15.49
CA GLU A 69 -30.72 5.94 15.63
C GLU A 69 -31.01 4.54 16.17
N SER A 70 -31.50 4.46 17.39
CA SER A 70 -32.03 3.22 17.91
C SER A 70 -33.29 2.90 17.09
N LEU A 71 -33.25 1.82 16.29
CA LEU A 71 -34.46 1.24 15.73
C LEU A 71 -35.31 0.76 16.92
N ILE A 72 -36.22 1.62 17.35
CA ILE A 72 -37.31 1.20 18.22
C ILE A 72 -38.21 0.34 17.34
N ASP A 73 -38.14 -0.98 17.48
CA ASP A 73 -39.14 -1.89 16.96
C ASP A 73 -40.48 -1.57 17.63
N THR A 74 -41.25 -0.70 17.00
CA THR A 74 -42.65 -0.45 17.37
C THR A 74 -43.51 -1.53 16.77
N ASP A 75 -43.39 -2.75 17.22
CA ASP A 75 -44.42 -3.79 17.08
C ASP A 75 -44.87 -4.24 18.46
N SER A 76 -45.68 -3.42 19.11
CA SER A 76 -46.63 -3.86 20.12
C SER A 76 -47.77 -2.84 20.20
N GLU A 77 -48.86 -3.15 19.50
CA GLU A 77 -50.16 -2.62 19.88
C GLU A 77 -50.48 -3.11 21.27
N ASP A 78 -50.35 -2.23 22.27
CA ASP A 78 -51.28 -2.22 23.43
C ASP A 78 -51.22 -0.86 24.11
N LYS A 79 -52.39 -0.19 24.02
CA LYS A 79 -52.69 1.01 24.75
C LYS A 79 -52.93 0.62 26.21
N GLU A 80 -52.23 1.23 27.14
CA GLU A 80 -52.87 1.87 28.29
C GLU A 80 -51.84 2.53 29.22
N ASN A 81 -52.03 3.82 29.37
CA ASN A 81 -51.96 4.62 30.59
C ASN A 81 -50.62 4.86 31.31
N VAL A 82 -50.06 6.03 31.03
CA VAL A 82 -49.67 7.08 31.98
C VAL A 82 -48.65 6.83 33.08
N ASN A 83 -47.70 7.56 33.12
CA ASN A 83 -47.32 8.67 34.04
C ASN A 83 -45.94 9.15 33.66
N GLU A 84 -45.87 10.43 33.39
CA GLU A 84 -44.63 11.19 33.37
C GLU A 84 -43.84 10.91 34.66
N THR A 85 -42.65 10.35 34.50
CA THR A 85 -41.56 10.55 35.43
C THR A 85 -40.28 10.58 34.64
N GLU A 86 -39.67 11.73 34.68
CA GLU A 86 -38.41 12.15 34.15
C GLU A 86 -37.27 11.13 34.35
N ASN A 87 -36.31 11.20 33.44
CA ASN A 87 -34.98 10.58 33.43
C ASN A 87 -34.85 9.20 32.76
N ASN A 88 -35.22 9.13 31.48
CA ASN A 88 -34.47 8.26 30.59
C ASN A 88 -33.41 9.11 29.91
N SER A 89 -32.23 9.15 30.50
CA SER A 89 -31.00 9.43 29.74
C SER A 89 -30.87 8.33 28.71
N GLU A 90 -31.46 8.54 27.53
CA GLU A 90 -31.21 7.70 26.36
C GLU A 90 -29.69 7.63 26.22
N ASN A 91 -29.16 6.45 26.46
CA ASN A 91 -27.78 6.16 26.22
C ASN A 91 -27.61 6.08 24.70
N VAL A 92 -27.66 7.25 24.04
CA VAL A 92 -27.45 7.37 22.62
C VAL A 92 -26.03 6.97 22.35
N GLU A 93 -25.85 5.79 21.77
CA GLU A 93 -24.54 5.27 21.41
C GLU A 93 -23.91 6.20 20.39
N LYS A 94 -22.88 6.91 20.80
CA LYS A 94 -22.14 7.87 19.99
C LYS A 94 -21.21 7.13 19.06
N THR A 95 -21.32 7.36 17.76
CA THR A 95 -20.40 6.81 16.76
C THR A 95 -19.66 7.93 16.05
N TYR A 96 -18.39 7.68 15.78
CA TYR A 96 -17.57 8.58 14.97
C TYR A 96 -17.38 8.00 13.57
N GLN A 97 -17.65 8.81 12.57
CA GLN A 97 -17.56 8.43 11.16
C GLN A 97 -16.66 9.37 10.40
N ILE A 98 -16.13 8.90 9.29
CA ILE A 98 -15.34 9.69 8.34
C ILE A 98 -15.88 9.43 6.96
N THR A 99 -16.19 10.50 6.23
CA THR A 99 -16.58 10.43 4.82
C THR A 99 -15.36 10.69 3.94
N LEU A 100 -14.91 9.68 3.19
CA LEU A 100 -13.78 9.74 2.28
C LEU A 100 -14.26 9.99 0.86
N ALA A 101 -13.72 11.00 0.19
CA ALA A 101 -13.90 11.18 -1.25
C ALA A 101 -12.91 10.28 -2.00
N ILE A 102 -13.42 9.43 -2.91
CA ILE A 102 -12.63 8.42 -3.62
C ILE A 102 -12.83 8.57 -5.12
N GLU A 103 -11.77 8.40 -5.90
CA GLU A 103 -11.88 8.32 -7.36
C GLU A 103 -12.53 7.00 -7.79
N ASP A 104 -13.47 7.06 -8.72
CA ASP A 104 -14.29 5.90 -9.14
C ASP A 104 -13.51 4.69 -9.60
N LYS A 105 -12.36 4.89 -10.27
CA LYS A 105 -11.49 3.79 -10.73
C LYS A 105 -11.02 2.85 -9.61
N ASN A 106 -11.00 3.34 -8.37
CA ASN A 106 -10.57 2.59 -7.19
C ASN A 106 -11.75 2.00 -6.41
N LEU A 107 -12.96 2.52 -6.66
CA LEU A 107 -14.14 2.14 -5.91
C LEU A 107 -14.62 0.70 -6.18
N GLU A 108 -14.32 0.17 -7.37
CA GLU A 108 -14.73 -1.20 -7.74
C GLU A 108 -14.14 -2.27 -6.82
N LYS A 109 -13.01 -1.98 -6.19
CA LYS A 109 -12.31 -2.88 -5.27
C LYS A 109 -12.78 -2.73 -3.82
N ALA A 110 -13.42 -1.61 -3.48
CA ALA A 110 -13.89 -1.35 -2.13
C ALA A 110 -15.16 -2.14 -1.82
N LYS A 111 -15.24 -2.67 -0.61
CA LYS A 111 -16.38 -3.43 -0.07
C LYS A 111 -16.70 -2.97 1.34
N GLU A 112 -17.96 -3.13 1.74
CA GLU A 112 -18.35 -2.94 3.14
C GLU A 112 -17.64 -3.97 4.04
N ASN A 113 -17.45 -3.61 5.30
CA ASN A 113 -16.70 -4.35 6.32
C ASN A 113 -15.18 -4.48 6.13
N GLN A 114 -14.60 -3.82 5.12
CA GLN A 114 -13.14 -3.76 4.99
C GLN A 114 -12.53 -2.96 6.15
N ASP A 115 -11.35 -3.41 6.60
CA ASP A 115 -10.58 -2.73 7.64
C ASP A 115 -9.99 -1.43 7.13
N VAL A 116 -9.96 -0.41 8.01
CA VAL A 116 -9.40 0.91 7.73
C VAL A 116 -8.43 1.29 8.83
N GLU A 117 -7.20 1.60 8.45
CA GLU A 117 -6.21 2.23 9.31
C GLU A 117 -6.40 3.75 9.23
N ILE A 118 -6.53 4.43 10.38
CA ILE A 118 -6.88 5.85 10.47
C ILE A 118 -5.79 6.58 11.24
N LEU A 119 -5.19 7.59 10.61
CA LEU A 119 -4.18 8.45 11.20
C LEU A 119 -4.71 9.89 11.32
N ILE A 120 -4.71 10.42 12.54
CA ILE A 120 -5.11 11.78 12.83
C ILE A 120 -3.92 12.51 13.47
N LYS A 121 -3.54 13.66 12.89
CA LYS A 121 -2.53 14.53 13.48
C LYS A 121 -3.22 15.53 14.41
N LYS A 122 -2.83 15.52 15.69
CA LYS A 122 -3.25 16.49 16.69
C LYS A 122 -1.99 17.12 17.27
N ASP A 123 -1.74 18.37 16.94
CA ASP A 123 -0.52 19.11 17.29
C ASP A 123 0.76 18.34 16.85
N GLU A 124 1.60 17.94 17.78
CA GLU A 124 2.81 17.13 17.52
C GLU A 124 2.58 15.62 17.67
N GLU A 125 1.39 15.19 18.07
CA GLU A 125 1.04 13.78 18.26
C GLU A 125 0.34 13.21 17.03
N THR A 126 0.60 11.93 16.73
CA THR A 126 -0.16 11.16 15.74
C THR A 126 -1.01 10.14 16.47
N LEU A 127 -2.32 10.29 16.37
CA LEU A 127 -3.31 9.37 16.91
C LEU A 127 -3.60 8.28 15.87
N ASN A 128 -3.61 7.03 16.32
CA ASN A 128 -3.86 5.87 15.48
C ASN A 128 -5.16 5.21 15.89
N TYR A 129 -6.10 5.15 14.96
CA TYR A 129 -7.38 4.48 15.13
C TYR A 129 -7.55 3.40 14.07
N VAL A 130 -8.51 2.51 14.31
CA VAL A 130 -8.98 1.53 13.34
C VAL A 130 -10.46 1.73 13.10
N GLY A 131 -10.91 1.38 11.91
CA GLY A 131 -12.30 1.51 11.51
C GLY A 131 -12.72 0.45 10.52
N LYS A 132 -13.97 0.53 10.11
CA LYS A 132 -14.59 -0.32 9.10
C LYS A 132 -15.30 0.53 8.06
N VAL A 133 -15.25 0.11 6.82
CA VAL A 133 -16.13 0.66 5.76
C VAL A 133 -17.55 0.22 6.06
N ILE A 134 -18.45 1.18 6.34
CA ILE A 134 -19.86 0.89 6.63
C ILE A 134 -20.79 1.13 5.44
N LYS A 135 -20.37 1.98 4.50
CA LYS A 135 -21.20 2.31 3.34
C LYS A 135 -20.36 2.81 2.17
N ILE A 136 -20.77 2.43 0.96
CA ILE A 136 -20.20 2.89 -0.29
C ILE A 136 -21.28 3.63 -1.07
N ASN A 137 -21.08 4.92 -1.33
CA ASN A 137 -21.99 5.73 -2.12
C ASN A 137 -21.36 5.99 -3.48
N LYS A 138 -22.01 5.48 -4.54
CA LYS A 138 -21.61 5.75 -5.93
C LYS A 138 -22.40 6.96 -6.43
N ASP A 139 -21.70 7.99 -6.87
CA ASP A 139 -22.32 9.18 -7.48
C ASP A 139 -22.19 9.13 -9.01
N ILE A 140 -23.24 9.58 -9.70
CA ILE A 140 -23.33 9.66 -11.16
C ILE A 140 -22.30 10.69 -11.72
N ASN A 141 -21.81 11.60 -10.88
CA ASN A 141 -20.88 12.68 -11.25
C ASN A 141 -19.41 12.40 -10.85
N ASN A 142 -19.01 11.12 -10.71
CA ASN A 142 -17.65 10.70 -10.33
C ASN A 142 -17.16 11.22 -8.96
N LYS A 143 -18.09 11.46 -8.03
CA LYS A 143 -17.78 11.84 -6.63
C LYS A 143 -18.25 10.77 -5.67
N SER A 144 -17.70 9.58 -5.85
CA SER A 144 -18.02 8.47 -4.97
C SER A 144 -17.40 8.66 -3.59
N THR A 145 -18.09 8.19 -2.57
CA THR A 145 -17.63 8.29 -1.19
C THR A 145 -17.71 6.96 -0.46
N LEU A 146 -16.76 6.78 0.47
CA LEU A 146 -16.78 5.70 1.45
C LEU A 146 -17.05 6.30 2.83
N ASN A 147 -18.01 5.75 3.55
CA ASN A 147 -18.23 6.07 4.94
C ASN A 147 -17.52 5.02 5.79
N VAL A 148 -16.69 5.49 6.69
CA VAL A 148 -15.88 4.68 7.61
C VAL A 148 -16.34 4.96 9.03
N GLU A 149 -16.64 3.93 9.80
CA GLU A 149 -16.90 4.02 11.24
C GLU A 149 -15.62 3.72 12.02
N ILE A 150 -15.30 4.57 13.00
CA ILE A 150 -14.16 4.37 13.90
C ILE A 150 -14.58 3.38 14.98
N THR A 151 -13.90 2.23 15.08
CA THR A 151 -14.30 1.13 15.98
C THR A 151 -13.67 1.19 17.36
N ASN A 152 -12.64 2.03 17.56
CA ASN A 152 -11.93 2.18 18.84
C ASN A 152 -11.74 3.66 19.22
N PRO A 153 -12.81 4.48 19.26
CA PRO A 153 -12.69 5.87 19.64
C PRO A 153 -12.25 6.00 21.11
N ASP A 154 -11.50 7.06 21.41
CA ASP A 154 -11.13 7.44 22.76
C ASP A 154 -11.43 8.94 23.00
N GLU A 155 -11.18 9.44 24.21
CA GLU A 155 -11.48 10.82 24.63
C GLU A 155 -10.67 11.92 23.88
N ARG A 156 -9.61 11.55 23.17
CA ARG A 156 -8.79 12.47 22.37
C ARG A 156 -9.39 12.77 21.01
N LEU A 157 -10.37 11.95 20.58
CA LEU A 157 -11.03 12.10 19.30
C LEU A 157 -12.09 13.21 19.39
N GLU A 158 -11.94 14.20 18.50
CA GLU A 158 -12.83 15.35 18.42
C GLU A 158 -13.43 15.46 17.01
N GLU A 159 -14.61 16.07 16.94
CA GLU A 159 -15.27 16.36 15.68
C GLU A 159 -14.46 17.35 14.84
N ASN A 160 -14.54 17.23 13.53
CA ASN A 160 -13.82 18.03 12.53
C ASN A 160 -12.29 17.82 12.48
N MET A 161 -11.74 16.86 13.21
CA MET A 161 -10.34 16.47 13.02
C MET A 161 -10.13 15.89 11.63
N GLN A 162 -9.04 16.31 10.96
CA GLN A 162 -8.67 15.74 9.68
C GLN A 162 -7.99 14.38 9.85
N ALA A 163 -8.52 13.38 9.18
CA ALA A 163 -8.04 12.02 9.19
C ALA A 163 -7.48 11.59 7.84
N ASN A 164 -6.34 10.88 7.85
CA ASN A 164 -5.83 10.14 6.71
C ASN A 164 -6.22 8.67 6.90
N CYS A 165 -6.96 8.13 5.95
CA CYS A 165 -7.50 6.78 6.03
C CYS A 165 -6.86 5.89 4.96
N THR A 166 -6.49 4.67 5.36
CA THR A 166 -5.98 3.62 4.50
C THR A 166 -6.93 2.43 4.58
N VAL A 167 -7.77 2.27 3.55
CA VAL A 167 -8.69 1.13 3.42
C VAL A 167 -7.91 -0.07 2.90
N ILE A 168 -7.98 -1.19 3.60
CA ILE A 168 -7.32 -2.44 3.22
C ILE A 168 -8.22 -3.21 2.26
N ILE A 169 -7.88 -3.18 0.98
CA ILE A 169 -8.65 -3.86 -0.08
C ILE A 169 -8.40 -5.36 -0.05
N GLU A 170 -7.13 -5.73 -0.01
CA GLU A 170 -6.66 -7.11 0.06
C GLU A 170 -5.42 -7.16 0.94
N LYS A 171 -5.21 -8.28 1.63
CA LYS A 171 -4.07 -8.50 2.51
C LYS A 171 -3.62 -9.95 2.44
N ALA A 172 -2.33 -10.17 2.27
CA ALA A 172 -1.68 -11.47 2.43
C ALA A 172 -0.58 -11.35 3.48
N GLU A 173 -0.67 -12.17 4.52
CA GLU A 173 0.27 -12.16 5.64
C GLU A 173 1.16 -13.41 5.60
N ASN A 174 2.43 -13.23 5.96
CA ASN A 174 3.39 -14.33 6.06
C ASN A 174 3.56 -15.10 4.74
N VAL A 175 3.47 -14.41 3.61
CA VAL A 175 3.63 -14.99 2.28
C VAL A 175 5.06 -14.84 1.76
N VAL A 176 5.45 -15.69 0.82
CA VAL A 176 6.71 -15.52 0.10
C VAL A 176 6.58 -14.32 -0.81
N GLY A 177 7.44 -13.32 -0.63
CA GLY A 177 7.43 -12.11 -1.46
C GLY A 177 8.78 -11.81 -2.05
N ILE A 178 8.76 -11.23 -3.26
CA ILE A 178 9.90 -10.68 -3.96
C ILE A 178 9.57 -9.27 -4.47
N PRO A 179 10.58 -8.42 -4.74
CA PRO A 179 10.32 -7.14 -5.39
C PRO A 179 9.65 -7.33 -6.75
N VAL A 180 8.65 -6.50 -7.06
CA VAL A 180 7.94 -6.54 -8.36
C VAL A 180 8.89 -6.39 -9.56
N GLU A 181 10.00 -5.67 -9.36
CA GLU A 181 11.04 -5.44 -10.36
C GLU A 181 11.83 -6.72 -10.75
N ALA A 182 11.76 -7.79 -9.97
CA ALA A 182 12.43 -9.05 -10.26
C ALA A 182 11.65 -9.92 -11.25
N ILE A 183 10.36 -9.63 -11.46
CA ILE A 183 9.51 -10.41 -12.36
C ILE A 183 9.80 -10.05 -13.80
N GLN A 184 9.99 -11.07 -14.60
CA GLN A 184 10.15 -10.98 -16.06
C GLN A 184 9.04 -11.77 -16.75
N LYS A 185 8.80 -11.47 -18.02
CA LYS A 185 7.85 -12.20 -18.87
C LYS A 185 8.60 -12.82 -20.04
N ASP A 186 8.28 -14.08 -20.35
CA ASP A 186 8.76 -14.72 -21.55
C ASP A 186 7.97 -14.26 -22.80
N GLU A 187 8.32 -14.82 -23.97
CA GLU A 187 7.66 -14.50 -25.24
C GLU A 187 6.17 -14.89 -25.28
N GLU A 188 5.75 -15.82 -24.41
CA GLU A 188 4.35 -16.25 -24.26
C GLU A 188 3.61 -15.43 -23.18
N GLY A 189 4.30 -14.51 -22.50
CA GLY A 189 3.75 -13.67 -21.43
C GLY A 189 3.68 -14.34 -20.06
N LYS A 190 4.36 -15.49 -19.88
CA LYS A 190 4.43 -16.18 -18.59
C LYS A 190 5.45 -15.51 -17.68
N ASP A 191 5.08 -15.39 -16.40
CA ASP A 191 5.94 -14.78 -15.38
C ASP A 191 7.06 -15.75 -14.97
N TYR A 192 8.28 -15.25 -14.93
CA TYR A 192 9.44 -15.97 -14.42
C TYR A 192 10.40 -15.02 -13.68
N VAL A 193 11.32 -15.60 -12.95
CA VAL A 193 12.46 -14.91 -12.30
C VAL A 193 13.76 -15.65 -12.58
N ASP A 194 14.87 -14.95 -12.52
CA ASP A 194 16.20 -15.54 -12.55
C ASP A 194 16.68 -15.80 -11.13
N VAL A 195 16.76 -17.08 -10.76
CA VAL A 195 17.21 -17.52 -9.43
C VAL A 195 18.70 -17.79 -9.44
N VAL A 196 19.43 -17.19 -8.53
CA VAL A 196 20.88 -17.39 -8.36
C VAL A 196 21.14 -18.74 -7.74
N GLN A 197 21.96 -19.54 -8.41
CA GLN A 197 22.40 -20.84 -7.94
C GLN A 197 23.66 -20.72 -7.06
N GLY A 198 23.98 -21.79 -6.32
CA GLY A 198 25.14 -21.80 -5.42
C GLY A 198 26.51 -21.61 -6.11
N ASP A 199 26.60 -21.80 -7.43
CA ASP A 199 27.77 -21.54 -8.27
C ASP A 199 27.79 -20.11 -8.85
N GLY A 200 26.80 -19.28 -8.52
CA GLY A 200 26.64 -17.92 -9.03
C GLY A 200 25.96 -17.80 -10.39
N SER A 201 25.59 -18.92 -11.01
CA SER A 201 24.81 -18.91 -12.26
C SER A 201 23.34 -18.51 -11.98
N ALA A 202 22.67 -17.94 -12.99
CA ALA A 202 21.25 -17.67 -12.92
C ALA A 202 20.46 -18.75 -13.65
N LYS A 203 19.36 -19.19 -13.05
CA LYS A 203 18.44 -20.15 -13.64
C LYS A 203 17.04 -19.53 -13.70
N GLN A 204 16.44 -19.55 -14.89
CA GLN A 204 15.06 -19.16 -15.08
C GLN A 204 14.11 -20.11 -14.37
N VAL A 205 13.23 -19.57 -13.53
CA VAL A 205 12.21 -20.29 -12.78
C VAL A 205 10.87 -19.65 -13.03
N TYR A 206 9.92 -20.39 -13.58
CA TYR A 206 8.54 -19.93 -13.75
C TYR A 206 7.83 -19.86 -12.40
N ILE A 207 7.07 -18.78 -12.23
CA ILE A 207 6.38 -18.48 -10.98
C ILE A 207 4.88 -18.30 -11.19
N THR A 208 4.12 -18.44 -10.11
CA THR A 208 2.73 -17.98 -10.04
C THR A 208 2.66 -16.92 -8.96
N THR A 209 2.06 -15.78 -9.31
CA THR A 209 1.93 -14.63 -8.43
C THR A 209 0.55 -14.60 -7.76
N GLY A 210 0.48 -13.98 -6.59
CA GLY A 210 -0.73 -13.61 -5.88
C GLY A 210 -0.96 -12.11 -5.88
N ILE A 211 -1.30 -11.53 -4.72
CA ILE A 211 -1.49 -10.09 -4.58
C ILE A 211 -0.16 -9.35 -4.66
N SER A 212 -0.22 -8.07 -5.03
CA SER A 212 0.94 -7.18 -5.08
C SER A 212 0.60 -5.80 -4.55
N ASP A 213 1.61 -5.14 -4.00
CA ASP A 213 1.62 -3.69 -3.76
C ASP A 213 2.62 -3.01 -4.71
N ASP A 214 3.02 -1.77 -4.39
CA ASP A 214 3.97 -1.00 -5.21
C ASP A 214 5.41 -1.55 -5.17
N TYR A 215 5.75 -2.40 -4.20
CA TYR A 215 7.11 -2.86 -3.93
C TYR A 215 7.27 -4.37 -4.04
N TYR A 216 6.29 -5.14 -3.56
CA TYR A 216 6.35 -6.60 -3.45
C TYR A 216 5.19 -7.28 -4.16
N VAL A 217 5.46 -8.48 -4.61
CA VAL A 217 4.46 -9.41 -5.13
C VAL A 217 4.56 -10.72 -4.37
N GLU A 218 3.41 -11.27 -4.03
CA GLU A 218 3.28 -12.61 -3.47
C GLU A 218 3.64 -13.67 -4.51
N ILE A 219 4.41 -14.65 -4.10
CA ILE A 219 4.73 -15.84 -4.90
C ILE A 219 3.99 -17.05 -4.31
N THR A 220 2.99 -17.52 -5.04
CA THR A 220 2.19 -18.67 -4.62
C THR A 220 2.79 -20.00 -5.09
N TYR A 221 3.67 -19.97 -6.11
CA TYR A 221 4.38 -21.12 -6.64
C TYR A 221 5.69 -20.71 -7.31
N GLY A 222 6.72 -21.57 -7.20
CA GLY A 222 7.99 -21.45 -7.92
C GLY A 222 9.18 -21.01 -7.08
N LEU A 223 8.98 -20.34 -5.93
CA LEU A 223 10.06 -19.93 -5.03
C LEU A 223 9.78 -20.33 -3.58
N ASN A 224 10.88 -20.45 -2.82
CA ASN A 224 10.87 -20.60 -1.38
C ASN A 224 11.53 -19.37 -0.70
N VAL A 225 11.21 -19.17 0.58
CA VAL A 225 11.92 -18.19 1.40
C VAL A 225 13.41 -18.52 1.41
N GLY A 226 14.23 -17.49 1.11
CA GLY A 226 15.68 -17.61 1.06
C GLY A 226 16.27 -17.77 -0.34
N ASP A 227 15.46 -18.11 -1.36
CA ASP A 227 15.90 -18.12 -2.76
C ASP A 227 16.34 -16.71 -3.17
N SER A 228 17.53 -16.59 -3.82
CA SER A 228 18.03 -15.31 -4.33
C SER A 228 17.57 -15.09 -5.74
N VAL A 229 16.87 -13.96 -6.01
CA VAL A 229 16.41 -13.56 -7.34
C VAL A 229 17.23 -12.38 -7.85
N GLN A 230 17.42 -12.30 -9.17
CA GLN A 230 18.11 -11.20 -9.82
C GLN A 230 17.13 -10.14 -10.32
N ILE A 231 17.50 -8.87 -10.10
CA ILE A 231 16.84 -7.70 -10.71
C ILE A 231 17.83 -7.11 -11.71
N VAL A 232 17.46 -7.09 -12.98
CA VAL A 232 18.29 -6.53 -14.05
C VAL A 232 17.84 -5.12 -14.39
N LYS A 233 18.66 -4.12 -14.04
CA LYS A 233 18.39 -2.71 -14.39
C LYS A 233 19.31 -2.25 -15.52
N SER A 234 18.73 -1.87 -16.65
CA SER A 234 19.47 -1.33 -17.81
C SER A 234 19.21 0.17 -17.94
N THR A 235 20.27 0.96 -17.85
CA THR A 235 20.21 2.41 -18.10
C THR A 235 20.94 2.74 -19.40
N THR A 236 20.24 3.33 -20.35
CA THR A 236 20.83 3.78 -21.62
C THR A 236 21.04 5.29 -21.60
N THR A 237 22.30 5.71 -21.71
CA THR A 237 22.67 7.13 -21.82
C THR A 237 23.14 7.44 -23.24
N VAL A 238 22.54 8.44 -23.87
CA VAL A 238 22.96 8.95 -25.16
C VAL A 238 24.07 9.98 -24.95
N VAL A 239 25.30 9.69 -25.43
CA VAL A 239 26.44 10.60 -25.35
C VAL A 239 26.61 11.30 -26.67
N ASN A 240 26.28 12.58 -26.76
CA ASN A 240 26.48 13.42 -27.92
C ASN A 240 27.93 13.94 -27.95
N LYS A 241 28.76 13.44 -28.87
CA LYS A 241 30.18 13.81 -29.02
C LYS A 241 30.43 15.21 -29.60
N ASN A 242 29.40 15.99 -29.94
CA ASN A 242 29.58 17.27 -30.66
C ASN A 242 29.81 18.50 -29.75
N LYS A 243 29.84 18.36 -28.41
CA LYS A 243 30.07 19.53 -27.55
C LYS A 243 31.53 19.86 -27.20
N ASP A 244 32.48 18.94 -27.44
CA ASP A 244 33.86 19.14 -26.98
C ASP A 244 34.85 19.67 -28.07
N LYS A 245 34.35 20.02 -29.28
CA LYS A 245 35.24 20.59 -30.35
C LYS A 245 35.40 22.10 -30.32
N ASN A 246 34.73 22.83 -29.42
CA ASN A 246 34.81 24.30 -29.42
C ASN A 246 35.70 24.92 -28.32
N LEU A 247 36.53 24.13 -27.62
CA LEU A 247 37.39 24.65 -26.55
C LEU A 247 38.90 24.62 -26.86
N VAL A 248 39.31 24.26 -28.10
CA VAL A 248 40.71 24.36 -28.53
C VAL A 248 40.80 25.23 -29.78
N GLY A 249 40.86 26.53 -29.58
CA GLY A 249 41.04 27.47 -30.69
C GLY A 249 40.87 28.92 -30.28
N LYS A 250 41.66 29.39 -29.32
CA LYS A 250 42.09 30.79 -29.16
C LYS A 250 43.25 30.84 -28.19
N MET A 251 44.43 30.71 -28.69
CA MET A 251 45.62 31.41 -28.26
C MET A 251 46.16 32.18 -29.44
#